data_8d01d1d56662e383082b463c00f1263d
#
_entry.id   8d01d1d56662e383082b463c00f1263d
#
_cell.length_a   1.000
_cell.length_b   1.000
_cell.length_c   1.000
_cell.angle_alpha   90.00
_cell.angle_beta   90.00
_cell.angle_gamma   90.00
#
_symmetry.space_group_name_H-M   'P 1'
#
loop_
_entity.id
_entity.type
_entity.pdbx_description
1 polymer ?
#
loop_
_entity_poly.entity_id
_entity_poly.type
_entity_poly.pdbx_seq_one_letter_code
_entity_poly.pdbx_strand_id
1 'polypeptide(L)'
;MGLIYRTLVRPMLVFQDSEKAHTRSVRMLRLLSNNSLTRVFLSAAYKTRKKLEVSLFSDVYQHPFGLAAGMDKKGEAINGWDAIGLSFAEIGGVTMLEQTGNPKPRMFRSSKHKALVNRMGFNNPGSENMQRRLQHHFERFGKPKIPIWLNLGKSKLTDNQNAHIDYSTTLGRLWDYTDVFVVNVSSPNTPNLRDLQGEEELRKIILECVKVNFQKAQEAGSSEKPILVKVAPDMSLEQLERVTTVAMEAGCAGIVATNTTISRPNELENDEKLQETGGMSGQPVKDMSTEFIRHIY
;
A
#
# COMPACT_ATOMS: atom_id res chain seq x y z
N MET A 1 5.90 -21.09 4.81
CA MET A 1 7.24 -20.51 5.10
C MET A 1 8.22 -21.66 5.26
N GLY A 2 9.35 -21.60 4.52
CA GLY A 2 10.37 -22.66 4.55
C GLY A 2 11.06 -22.83 5.91
N LEU A 3 11.59 -24.00 6.18
CA LEU A 3 12.27 -24.33 7.42
C LEU A 3 13.43 -23.37 7.71
N ILE A 4 14.26 -23.08 6.72
CA ILE A 4 15.40 -22.15 6.82
C ILE A 4 14.96 -20.76 7.31
N TYR A 5 13.86 -20.24 6.79
CA TYR A 5 13.36 -18.95 7.25
C TYR A 5 12.96 -19.00 8.73
N ARG A 6 12.25 -20.05 9.15
CA ARG A 6 11.78 -20.17 10.55
C ARG A 6 12.90 -20.36 11.56
N THR A 7 13.91 -21.13 11.19
CA THR A 7 14.99 -21.55 12.11
C THR A 7 16.18 -20.61 12.15
N LEU A 8 16.53 -19.98 11.01
CA LEU A 8 17.71 -19.13 10.89
C LEU A 8 17.37 -17.65 10.69
N VAL A 9 16.55 -17.34 9.67
CA VAL A 9 16.34 -15.94 9.27
C VAL A 9 15.43 -15.19 10.26
N ARG A 10 14.31 -15.80 10.64
CA ARG A 10 13.32 -15.16 11.54
C ARG A 10 13.90 -14.80 12.91
N PRO A 11 14.64 -15.68 13.63
CA PRO A 11 15.26 -15.32 14.91
C PRO A 11 16.19 -14.12 14.79
N MET A 12 17.03 -14.07 13.75
CA MET A 12 17.94 -12.94 13.52
C MET A 12 17.18 -11.62 13.30
N LEU A 13 16.04 -11.66 12.60
CA LEU A 13 15.21 -10.48 12.36
C LEU A 13 14.45 -10.02 13.60
N VAL A 14 14.05 -10.94 14.49
CA VAL A 14 13.28 -10.62 15.71
C VAL A 14 14.09 -9.76 16.69
N PHE A 15 15.41 -9.99 16.79
CA PHE A 15 16.29 -9.21 17.67
C PHE A 15 16.70 -7.85 17.10
N GLN A 16 16.35 -7.54 15.85
CA GLN A 16 16.64 -6.26 15.24
C GLN A 16 15.50 -5.28 15.44
N ASP A 17 15.84 -3.97 15.43
CA ASP A 17 14.86 -2.90 15.28
C ASP A 17 13.99 -3.16 14.04
N SER A 18 12.67 -2.98 14.17
CA SER A 18 11.70 -3.39 13.15
C SER A 18 11.85 -2.61 11.84
N GLU A 19 12.15 -1.30 11.91
CA GLU A 19 12.34 -0.47 10.72
C GLU A 19 13.68 -0.78 10.03
N LYS A 20 14.74 -1.06 10.81
CA LYS A 20 16.04 -1.49 10.23
C LYS A 20 15.91 -2.85 9.55
N ALA A 21 15.22 -3.80 10.17
CA ALA A 21 14.96 -5.13 9.59
C ALA A 21 14.18 -5.02 8.27
N HIS A 22 13.11 -4.21 8.24
CA HIS A 22 12.34 -3.90 7.04
C HIS A 22 13.21 -3.32 5.91
N THR A 23 13.93 -2.24 6.20
CA THR A 23 14.78 -1.56 5.21
C THR A 23 15.84 -2.50 4.63
N ARG A 24 16.47 -3.32 5.50
CA ARG A 24 17.49 -4.29 5.09
C ARG A 24 16.89 -5.39 4.21
N SER A 25 15.70 -5.88 4.53
CA SER A 25 15.02 -6.91 3.75
C SER A 25 14.63 -6.43 2.35
N VAL A 26 14.05 -5.23 2.23
CA VAL A 26 13.71 -4.65 0.92
C VAL A 26 14.97 -4.38 0.08
N ARG A 27 16.02 -3.82 0.70
CA ARG A 27 17.31 -3.60 0.01
C ARG A 27 17.93 -4.90 -0.49
N MET A 28 17.91 -5.95 0.32
CA MET A 28 18.45 -7.26 -0.06
C MET A 28 17.65 -7.86 -1.22
N LEU A 29 16.31 -7.81 -1.17
CA LEU A 29 15.45 -8.27 -2.24
C LEU A 29 15.72 -7.51 -3.54
N ARG A 30 15.87 -6.19 -3.48
CA ARG A 30 16.27 -5.34 -4.62
C ARG A 30 17.59 -5.80 -5.23
N LEU A 31 18.63 -5.97 -4.41
CA LEU A 31 19.95 -6.36 -4.89
C LEU A 31 19.92 -7.73 -5.58
N LEU A 32 19.25 -8.71 -4.98
CA LEU A 32 19.13 -10.05 -5.53
C LEU A 32 18.29 -10.08 -6.82
N SER A 33 17.24 -9.28 -6.91
CA SER A 33 16.33 -9.30 -8.07
C SER A 33 16.80 -8.44 -9.25
N ASN A 34 17.71 -7.50 -9.03
CA ASN A 34 18.30 -6.70 -10.11
C ASN A 34 19.39 -7.44 -10.90
N ASN A 35 19.90 -8.54 -10.38
CA ASN A 35 20.77 -9.44 -11.11
C ASN A 35 19.94 -10.56 -11.76
N SER A 36 20.14 -10.83 -13.04
CA SER A 36 19.35 -11.81 -13.80
C SER A 36 19.49 -13.24 -13.27
N LEU A 37 20.69 -13.65 -12.89
CA LEU A 37 20.95 -15.02 -12.40
C LEU A 37 20.26 -15.26 -11.05
N THR A 38 20.45 -14.35 -10.08
CA THR A 38 19.83 -14.48 -8.75
C THR A 38 18.32 -14.33 -8.83
N ARG A 39 17.79 -13.53 -9.76
CA ARG A 39 16.35 -13.41 -10.01
C ARG A 39 15.75 -14.72 -10.53
N VAL A 40 16.41 -15.41 -11.46
CA VAL A 40 15.97 -16.72 -11.94
C VAL A 40 15.96 -17.74 -10.80
N PHE A 41 17.00 -17.74 -9.95
CA PHE A 41 17.06 -18.60 -8.78
C PHE A 41 15.93 -18.32 -7.78
N LEU A 42 15.66 -17.05 -7.47
CA LEU A 42 14.52 -16.66 -6.63
C LEU A 42 13.19 -17.15 -7.21
N SER A 43 13.00 -16.96 -8.52
CA SER A 43 11.78 -17.41 -9.20
C SER A 43 11.61 -18.92 -9.16
N ALA A 44 12.67 -19.67 -9.35
CA ALA A 44 12.64 -21.13 -9.25
C ALA A 44 12.31 -21.64 -7.83
N ALA A 45 12.77 -20.90 -6.81
CA ALA A 45 12.58 -21.27 -5.40
C ALA A 45 11.19 -20.87 -4.83
N TYR A 46 10.62 -19.77 -5.31
CA TYR A 46 9.44 -19.16 -4.67
C TYR A 46 8.19 -19.07 -5.54
N LYS A 47 8.29 -18.97 -6.88
CA LYS A 47 7.10 -18.91 -7.73
C LYS A 47 6.32 -20.22 -7.68
N THR A 48 5.05 -20.11 -7.39
CA THR A 48 4.14 -21.26 -7.47
C THR A 48 3.91 -21.67 -8.92
N ARG A 49 3.88 -22.98 -9.17
CA ARG A 49 3.49 -23.54 -10.49
C ARG A 49 1.97 -23.67 -10.63
N LYS A 50 1.24 -23.66 -9.51
CA LYS A 50 -0.23 -23.70 -9.51
C LYS A 50 -0.75 -22.31 -9.78
N LYS A 51 -1.53 -22.17 -10.83
CA LYS A 51 -2.25 -20.95 -11.16
C LYS A 51 -3.63 -20.99 -10.51
N LEU A 52 -3.98 -19.91 -9.83
CA LEU A 52 -5.32 -19.63 -9.32
C LEU A 52 -5.74 -18.29 -9.94
N GLU A 53 -5.88 -18.29 -11.26
CA GLU A 53 -6.11 -17.08 -12.04
C GLU A 53 -7.37 -16.37 -11.57
N VAL A 54 -7.27 -15.06 -11.40
CA VAL A 54 -8.36 -14.16 -11.03
C VAL A 54 -8.41 -13.04 -12.05
N SER A 55 -9.55 -12.85 -12.68
CA SER A 55 -9.80 -11.71 -13.55
C SER A 55 -10.25 -10.53 -12.71
N LEU A 56 -9.55 -9.39 -12.79
CA LEU A 56 -9.85 -8.17 -12.06
C LEU A 56 -9.47 -6.96 -12.90
N PHE A 57 -10.37 -5.98 -13.05
CA PHE A 57 -10.14 -4.74 -13.81
C PHE A 57 -9.66 -4.96 -15.25
N SER A 58 -10.20 -5.94 -15.96
CA SER A 58 -9.81 -6.34 -17.32
C SER A 58 -8.42 -7.00 -17.43
N ASP A 59 -7.69 -7.18 -16.32
CA ASP A 59 -6.43 -7.90 -16.28
C ASP A 59 -6.60 -9.30 -15.66
N VAL A 60 -5.69 -10.22 -16.03
CA VAL A 60 -5.64 -11.56 -15.44
C VAL A 60 -4.46 -11.67 -14.48
N TYR A 61 -4.76 -11.85 -13.21
CA TYR A 61 -3.79 -12.06 -12.15
C TYR A 61 -3.52 -13.56 -11.96
N GLN A 62 -2.26 -13.95 -11.80
CA GLN A 62 -1.89 -15.39 -11.68
C GLN A 62 -2.50 -16.05 -10.44
N HIS A 63 -2.80 -15.27 -9.41
CA HIS A 63 -3.45 -15.69 -8.16
C HIS A 63 -3.84 -14.43 -7.34
N PRO A 64 -4.72 -14.55 -6.33
CA PRO A 64 -5.25 -13.39 -5.58
C PRO A 64 -4.27 -12.77 -4.56
N PHE A 65 -3.00 -13.19 -4.53
CA PHE A 65 -2.05 -12.70 -3.53
C PHE A 65 -1.10 -11.65 -4.10
N GLY A 66 -1.09 -10.47 -3.48
CA GLY A 66 -0.19 -9.37 -3.82
C GLY A 66 0.47 -8.75 -2.60
N LEU A 67 1.31 -7.75 -2.84
CA LEU A 67 1.91 -6.93 -1.81
C LEU A 67 0.96 -5.82 -1.43
N ALA A 68 0.71 -5.65 -0.13
CA ALA A 68 0.00 -4.47 0.39
C ALA A 68 0.95 -3.27 0.55
N ALA A 69 0.40 -2.06 0.45
CA ALA A 69 1.12 -0.81 0.67
C ALA A 69 1.85 -0.76 2.03
N GLY A 70 2.95 -0.03 2.06
CA GLY A 70 3.76 0.17 3.25
C GLY A 70 5.00 -0.73 3.33
N MET A 71 5.05 -1.84 2.60
CA MET A 71 6.25 -2.68 2.54
C MET A 71 7.28 -2.11 1.55
N ASP A 72 6.88 -1.71 0.36
CA ASP A 72 7.76 -1.03 -0.60
C ASP A 72 7.29 0.40 -0.89
N LYS A 73 7.57 1.29 0.06
CA LYS A 73 7.14 2.70 -0.01
C LYS A 73 7.76 3.49 -1.15
N LYS A 74 8.84 2.98 -1.71
CA LYS A 74 9.66 3.71 -2.68
C LYS A 74 9.74 3.01 -4.04
N GLY A 75 9.05 1.88 -4.24
CA GLY A 75 9.16 1.08 -5.45
C GLY A 75 10.59 0.57 -5.69
N GLU A 76 11.27 0.12 -4.63
CA GLU A 76 12.69 -0.25 -4.72
C GLU A 76 12.92 -1.67 -5.20
N ALA A 77 11.99 -2.59 -4.92
CA ALA A 77 12.19 -4.03 -5.15
C ALA A 77 11.15 -4.64 -6.10
N ILE A 78 10.68 -3.89 -7.10
CA ILE A 78 9.59 -4.30 -8.02
C ILE A 78 9.88 -5.67 -8.65
N ASN A 79 11.06 -5.86 -9.23
CA ASN A 79 11.48 -7.16 -9.79
C ASN A 79 11.54 -8.28 -8.74
N GLY A 80 11.77 -7.91 -7.48
CA GLY A 80 11.83 -8.85 -6.38
C GLY A 80 10.48 -9.41 -6.00
N TRP A 81 9.46 -8.57 -5.99
CA TRP A 81 8.10 -8.99 -5.68
C TRP A 81 7.57 -9.98 -6.73
N ASP A 82 7.83 -9.72 -8.03
CA ASP A 82 7.60 -10.70 -9.09
C ASP A 82 8.41 -11.98 -8.87
N ALA A 83 9.71 -11.86 -8.59
CA ALA A 83 10.60 -13.02 -8.46
C ALA A 83 10.21 -13.94 -7.28
N ILE A 84 9.69 -13.40 -6.19
CA ILE A 84 9.19 -14.23 -5.07
C ILE A 84 7.74 -14.70 -5.25
N GLY A 85 7.15 -14.42 -6.41
CA GLY A 85 5.89 -15.00 -6.84
C GLY A 85 4.65 -14.24 -6.38
N LEU A 86 4.70 -12.92 -6.15
CA LEU A 86 3.50 -12.11 -5.95
C LEU A 86 2.85 -11.78 -7.30
N SER A 87 1.53 -11.66 -7.31
CA SER A 87 0.74 -11.41 -8.51
C SER A 87 0.58 -9.93 -8.85
N PHE A 88 0.73 -9.06 -7.88
CA PHE A 88 0.79 -7.60 -8.01
C PHE A 88 1.55 -6.98 -6.83
N ALA A 89 1.94 -5.72 -6.95
CA ALA A 89 2.60 -5.00 -5.87
C ALA A 89 1.97 -3.61 -5.67
N GLU A 90 1.33 -3.39 -4.50
CA GLU A 90 0.89 -2.06 -4.06
C GLU A 90 2.08 -1.35 -3.42
N ILE A 91 2.69 -0.41 -4.16
CA ILE A 91 3.80 0.42 -3.71
C ILE A 91 3.30 1.73 -3.09
N GLY A 92 4.07 2.33 -2.20
CA GLY A 92 3.69 3.60 -1.53
C GLY A 92 3.30 3.37 -0.07
N GLY A 93 2.56 4.31 0.63
CA GLY A 93 1.91 5.53 0.10
C GLY A 93 2.88 6.62 -0.35
N VAL A 94 2.56 7.14 -1.49
CA VAL A 94 3.28 8.25 -2.12
C VAL A 94 2.46 9.53 -1.95
N THR A 95 3.12 10.63 -1.61
CA THR A 95 2.51 11.95 -1.50
C THR A 95 3.06 12.88 -2.58
N MET A 96 2.36 13.96 -2.88
CA MET A 96 2.85 14.95 -3.86
C MET A 96 4.24 15.45 -3.48
N LEU A 97 4.39 15.86 -2.21
CA LEU A 97 5.64 16.36 -1.66
C LEU A 97 6.43 15.24 -0.97
N GLU A 98 7.75 15.35 -1.00
CA GLU A 98 8.63 14.50 -0.19
C GLU A 98 8.42 14.72 1.31
N GLN A 99 8.46 13.65 2.11
CA GLN A 99 8.45 13.78 3.56
C GLN A 99 9.20 12.65 4.26
N THR A 100 9.88 13.01 5.35
CA THR A 100 10.69 12.09 6.16
C THR A 100 9.84 11.17 7.03
N GLY A 101 8.57 11.53 7.24
CA GLY A 101 7.67 10.88 8.18
C GLY A 101 7.87 11.34 9.63
N ASN A 102 7.25 10.61 10.55
CA ASN A 102 7.30 10.92 11.97
C ASN A 102 8.68 10.58 12.59
N PRO A 103 9.04 11.17 13.75
CA PRO A 103 10.27 10.84 14.48
C PRO A 103 10.38 9.36 14.84
N LYS A 104 11.61 8.87 14.93
CA LYS A 104 11.93 7.50 15.38
C LYS A 104 12.08 7.47 16.92
N PRO A 105 11.77 6.31 17.55
CA PRO A 105 11.26 5.05 17.00
C PRO A 105 9.78 5.16 16.58
N ARG A 106 9.43 4.47 15.50
CA ARG A 106 8.10 4.59 14.88
C ARG A 106 7.53 3.27 14.34
N MET A 107 8.15 2.14 14.70
CA MET A 107 7.69 0.80 14.33
C MET A 107 7.98 -0.18 15.46
N PHE A 108 6.95 -0.77 16.03
CA PHE A 108 6.98 -1.59 17.23
C PHE A 108 6.35 -2.95 16.95
N ARG A 109 7.10 -4.03 17.18
CA ARG A 109 6.67 -5.38 16.85
C ARG A 109 6.49 -6.22 18.10
N SER A 110 5.34 -6.88 18.22
CA SER A 110 5.09 -7.97 19.15
C SER A 110 5.02 -9.31 18.43
N SER A 111 6.05 -10.13 18.61
CA SER A 111 6.06 -11.48 18.03
C SER A 111 5.09 -12.43 18.75
N LYS A 112 4.83 -12.19 20.04
CA LYS A 112 3.88 -12.94 20.87
C LYS A 112 2.46 -12.82 20.31
N HIS A 113 2.03 -11.61 20.04
CA HIS A 113 0.69 -11.31 19.55
C HIS A 113 0.59 -11.26 18.01
N LYS A 114 1.68 -11.55 17.29
CA LYS A 114 1.75 -11.45 15.81
C LYS A 114 1.24 -10.11 15.30
N ALA A 115 1.61 -9.04 15.98
CA ALA A 115 1.15 -7.69 15.75
C ALA A 115 2.30 -6.70 15.55
N LEU A 116 2.00 -5.61 14.89
CA LEU A 116 2.93 -4.50 14.66
C LEU A 116 2.17 -3.19 14.79
N VAL A 117 2.69 -2.27 15.62
CA VAL A 117 2.24 -0.88 15.67
C VAL A 117 3.22 -0.02 14.90
N ASN A 118 2.71 0.89 14.07
CA ASN A 118 3.53 1.86 13.36
C ASN A 118 2.92 3.26 13.36
N ARG A 119 3.80 4.26 13.39
CA ARG A 119 3.48 5.66 13.19
C ARG A 119 4.40 6.29 12.13
N MET A 120 4.50 5.64 10.97
CA MET A 120 5.47 6.00 9.94
C MET A 120 5.27 7.40 9.36
N GLY A 121 4.01 7.87 9.22
CA GLY A 121 3.68 9.21 8.73
C GLY A 121 4.04 9.42 7.25
N PHE A 122 3.72 8.45 6.40
CA PHE A 122 3.97 8.50 4.95
C PHE A 122 5.40 8.93 4.56
N ASN A 123 6.41 8.35 5.21
CA ASN A 123 7.81 8.61 4.81
C ASN A 123 8.07 8.08 3.39
N ASN A 124 8.20 9.00 2.44
CA ASN A 124 8.33 8.69 1.02
C ASN A 124 9.10 9.79 0.27
N PRO A 125 9.61 9.52 -0.94
CA PRO A 125 10.44 10.47 -1.69
C PRO A 125 9.66 11.59 -2.39
N GLY A 126 8.33 11.64 -2.27
CA GLY A 126 7.48 12.49 -3.08
C GLY A 126 7.26 11.97 -4.50
N SER A 127 6.21 12.45 -5.15
CA SER A 127 5.80 11.95 -6.46
C SER A 127 6.84 12.20 -7.57
N GLU A 128 7.61 13.30 -7.50
CA GLU A 128 8.67 13.59 -8.50
C GLU A 128 9.83 12.60 -8.43
N ASN A 129 10.34 12.34 -7.24
CA ASN A 129 11.42 11.38 -7.07
C ASN A 129 10.94 9.94 -7.34
N MET A 130 9.66 9.64 -7.03
CA MET A 130 9.07 8.37 -7.38
C MET A 130 8.98 8.20 -8.89
N GLN A 131 8.54 9.22 -9.64
CA GLN A 131 8.49 9.21 -11.09
C GLN A 131 9.88 8.91 -11.69
N ARG A 132 10.90 9.68 -11.29
CA ARG A 132 12.28 9.45 -11.77
C ARG A 132 12.77 8.03 -11.49
N ARG A 133 12.42 7.47 -10.34
CA ARG A 133 12.79 6.10 -9.96
C ARG A 133 12.08 5.05 -10.83
N LEU A 134 10.77 5.18 -11.03
CA LEU A 134 10.00 4.27 -11.86
C LEU A 134 10.41 4.36 -13.32
N GLN A 135 10.62 5.58 -13.84
CA GLN A 135 11.15 5.80 -15.18
C GLN A 135 12.49 5.06 -15.38
N HIS A 136 13.46 5.29 -14.49
CA HIS A 136 14.75 4.60 -14.57
C HIS A 136 14.61 3.08 -14.46
N HIS A 137 13.66 2.59 -13.64
CA HIS A 137 13.39 1.16 -13.54
C HIS A 137 12.84 0.59 -14.86
N PHE A 138 11.89 1.28 -15.49
CA PHE A 138 11.29 0.85 -16.76
C PHE A 138 12.28 0.92 -17.92
N GLU A 139 13.12 1.96 -17.97
CA GLU A 139 14.20 2.09 -18.97
C GLU A 139 15.21 0.93 -18.84
N ARG A 140 15.55 0.55 -17.61
CA ARG A 140 16.57 -0.47 -17.34
C ARG A 140 16.08 -1.90 -17.47
N PHE A 141 14.85 -2.19 -17.05
CA PHE A 141 14.33 -3.55 -16.91
C PHE A 141 13.09 -3.84 -17.76
N GLY A 142 12.54 -2.81 -18.42
CA GLY A 142 11.24 -2.88 -19.10
C GLY A 142 10.06 -2.74 -18.12
N LYS A 143 8.84 -2.80 -18.67
CA LYS A 143 7.62 -2.84 -17.87
C LYS A 143 7.64 -4.08 -16.96
N PRO A 144 7.30 -3.94 -15.66
CA PRO A 144 7.20 -5.06 -14.73
C PRO A 144 6.23 -6.14 -15.22
N LYS A 145 6.51 -7.40 -14.87
CA LYS A 145 5.67 -8.54 -15.25
C LYS A 145 4.40 -8.66 -14.42
N ILE A 146 4.38 -8.02 -13.27
CA ILE A 146 3.22 -7.96 -12.38
C ILE A 146 2.68 -6.53 -12.36
N PRO A 147 1.35 -6.33 -12.29
CA PRO A 147 0.76 -5.01 -12.14
C PRO A 147 1.31 -4.23 -10.96
N ILE A 148 1.56 -2.93 -11.17
CA ILE A 148 1.90 -1.98 -10.11
C ILE A 148 0.64 -1.25 -9.67
N TRP A 149 0.28 -1.44 -8.42
CA TRP A 149 -0.73 -0.65 -7.74
C TRP A 149 -0.04 0.48 -6.99
N LEU A 150 -0.55 1.68 -7.09
CA LEU A 150 0.04 2.85 -6.45
C LEU A 150 -0.86 3.38 -5.34
N ASN A 151 -0.38 3.30 -4.10
CA ASN A 151 -1.05 3.87 -2.95
C ASN A 151 -0.74 5.37 -2.85
N LEU A 152 -1.77 6.20 -2.99
CA LEU A 152 -1.71 7.65 -2.94
C LEU A 152 -2.04 8.13 -1.53
N GLY A 153 -1.22 9.01 -0.98
CA GLY A 153 -1.46 9.67 0.28
C GLY A 153 -1.41 11.19 0.16
N LYS A 154 -2.01 11.90 1.11
CA LYS A 154 -1.91 13.37 1.20
C LYS A 154 -0.60 13.77 1.88
N SER A 155 0.09 14.76 1.34
CA SER A 155 1.23 15.40 1.98
C SER A 155 0.83 16.04 3.32
N LYS A 156 1.70 15.93 4.33
CA LYS A 156 1.43 16.49 5.65
C LYS A 156 1.28 18.01 5.62
N LEU A 157 2.01 18.68 4.73
CA LEU A 157 2.01 20.13 4.55
C LEU A 157 0.78 20.63 3.75
N THR A 158 0.08 19.76 3.05
CA THR A 158 -1.12 20.12 2.29
C THR A 158 -2.33 20.14 3.24
N ASP A 159 -3.06 21.23 3.26
CA ASP A 159 -4.31 21.35 4.02
C ASP A 159 -5.37 20.40 3.44
N ASN A 160 -6.32 19.96 4.27
CA ASN A 160 -7.39 19.06 3.84
C ASN A 160 -8.24 19.65 2.71
N GLN A 161 -8.48 20.96 2.70
CA GLN A 161 -9.20 21.66 1.63
C GLN A 161 -8.55 21.50 0.25
N ASN A 162 -7.22 21.32 0.20
CA ASN A 162 -6.41 21.14 -1.00
C ASN A 162 -6.01 19.68 -1.24
N ALA A 163 -6.56 18.73 -0.46
CA ALA A 163 -6.23 17.31 -0.58
C ALA A 163 -6.46 16.80 -2.00
N HIS A 164 -7.55 17.18 -2.66
CA HIS A 164 -7.88 16.78 -4.02
C HIS A 164 -6.78 17.11 -5.04
N ILE A 165 -6.08 18.24 -4.86
CA ILE A 165 -4.93 18.66 -5.71
C ILE A 165 -3.74 17.74 -5.46
N ASP A 166 -3.46 17.40 -4.20
CA ASP A 166 -2.32 16.53 -3.82
C ASP A 166 -2.48 15.13 -4.43
N TYR A 167 -3.66 14.51 -4.27
CA TYR A 167 -3.95 13.19 -4.82
C TYR A 167 -3.92 13.19 -6.36
N SER A 168 -4.61 14.12 -7.01
CA SER A 168 -4.73 14.16 -8.46
C SER A 168 -3.40 14.49 -9.15
N THR A 169 -2.60 15.41 -8.57
CA THR A 169 -1.24 15.71 -9.06
C THR A 169 -0.34 14.48 -8.97
N THR A 170 -0.40 13.75 -7.85
CA THR A 170 0.39 12.52 -7.67
C THR A 170 -0.04 11.44 -8.66
N LEU A 171 -1.35 11.27 -8.86
CA LEU A 171 -1.92 10.35 -9.84
C LEU A 171 -1.44 10.68 -11.26
N GLY A 172 -1.63 11.92 -11.71
CA GLY A 172 -1.27 12.34 -13.06
C GLY A 172 0.23 12.20 -13.35
N ARG A 173 1.07 12.53 -12.37
CA ARG A 173 2.53 12.41 -12.48
C ARG A 173 3.00 10.97 -12.62
N LEU A 174 2.34 10.02 -11.96
CA LEU A 174 2.74 8.62 -11.90
C LEU A 174 1.89 7.71 -12.80
N TRP A 175 1.03 8.30 -13.63
CA TRP A 175 0.06 7.58 -14.42
C TRP A 175 0.70 6.54 -15.34
N ASP A 176 1.75 6.90 -16.07
CA ASP A 176 2.43 6.02 -17.05
C ASP A 176 3.07 4.76 -16.41
N TYR A 177 3.33 4.81 -15.11
CA TYR A 177 4.04 3.77 -14.36
C TYR A 177 3.13 2.91 -13.47
N THR A 178 1.83 3.13 -13.52
CA THR A 178 0.85 2.54 -12.61
C THR A 178 -0.20 1.78 -13.39
N ASP A 179 -0.67 0.67 -12.88
CA ASP A 179 -1.79 -0.10 -13.46
C ASP A 179 -3.10 0.12 -12.68
N VAL A 180 -3.03 0.32 -11.35
CA VAL A 180 -4.20 0.59 -10.47
C VAL A 180 -3.83 1.66 -9.44
N PHE A 181 -4.72 2.60 -9.17
CA PHE A 181 -4.54 3.62 -8.14
C PHE A 181 -5.35 3.30 -6.89
N VAL A 182 -4.76 3.55 -5.70
CA VAL A 182 -5.43 3.40 -4.41
C VAL A 182 -5.40 4.72 -3.65
N VAL A 183 -6.53 5.39 -3.56
CA VAL A 183 -6.70 6.63 -2.79
C VAL A 183 -6.78 6.28 -1.31
N ASN A 184 -5.74 6.60 -0.55
CA ASN A 184 -5.61 6.24 0.85
C ASN A 184 -5.94 7.42 1.76
N VAL A 185 -7.17 7.51 2.18
CA VAL A 185 -7.70 8.52 3.14
C VAL A 185 -7.78 7.98 4.58
N SER A 186 -7.16 6.83 4.86
CA SER A 186 -7.43 6.05 6.08
C SER A 186 -6.22 5.93 7.03
N SER A 187 -5.06 6.54 6.73
CA SER A 187 -3.89 6.46 7.60
C SER A 187 -4.13 7.18 8.93
N PRO A 188 -3.89 6.52 10.08
CA PRO A 188 -3.99 7.16 11.38
C PRO A 188 -2.76 8.01 11.74
N ASN A 189 -1.74 8.01 10.90
CA ASN A 189 -0.41 8.55 11.19
C ASN A 189 -0.17 9.94 10.57
N THR A 190 -1.19 10.51 9.94
CA THR A 190 -1.21 11.87 9.41
C THR A 190 -2.35 12.62 10.07
N PRO A 191 -2.11 13.78 10.71
CA PRO A 191 -3.16 14.56 11.38
C PRO A 191 -4.34 14.82 10.44
N ASN A 192 -5.55 14.65 10.96
CA ASN A 192 -6.83 14.94 10.31
C ASN A 192 -7.04 14.24 8.94
N LEU A 193 -6.19 13.29 8.55
CA LEU A 193 -6.35 12.60 7.27
C LEU A 193 -7.66 11.82 7.18
N ARG A 194 -8.09 11.22 8.29
CA ARG A 194 -9.31 10.42 8.34
C ARG A 194 -10.58 11.25 8.19
N ASP A 195 -10.51 12.57 8.41
CA ASP A 195 -11.62 13.49 8.16
C ASP A 195 -11.96 13.53 6.66
N LEU A 196 -10.99 13.20 5.78
CA LEU A 196 -11.20 13.06 4.34
C LEU A 196 -12.04 11.84 3.95
N GLN A 197 -12.45 11.00 4.89
CA GLN A 197 -13.47 9.98 4.69
C GLN A 197 -14.90 10.54 4.79
N GLY A 198 -15.06 11.84 5.13
CA GLY A 198 -16.33 12.55 4.99
C GLY A 198 -16.78 12.56 3.52
N GLU A 199 -18.11 12.52 3.31
CA GLU A 199 -18.71 12.31 1.99
C GLU A 199 -18.29 13.37 0.96
N GLU A 200 -18.30 14.65 1.35
CA GLU A 200 -17.96 15.77 0.44
C GLU A 200 -16.48 15.78 0.08
N GLU A 201 -15.59 15.66 1.06
CA GLU A 201 -14.16 15.65 0.85
C GLU A 201 -13.71 14.44 0.02
N LEU A 202 -14.26 13.27 0.34
CA LEU A 202 -13.96 12.04 -0.39
C LEU A 202 -14.42 12.15 -1.84
N ARG A 203 -15.67 12.59 -2.08
CA ARG A 203 -16.23 12.82 -3.42
C ARG A 203 -15.36 13.77 -4.23
N LYS A 204 -14.96 14.90 -3.63
CA LYS A 204 -14.10 15.89 -4.27
C LYS A 204 -12.74 15.31 -4.70
N ILE A 205 -12.11 14.52 -3.83
CA ILE A 205 -10.83 13.86 -4.12
C ILE A 205 -11.00 12.88 -5.27
N ILE A 206 -12.01 12.02 -5.22
CA ILE A 206 -12.22 10.99 -6.24
C ILE A 206 -12.54 11.63 -7.60
N LEU A 207 -13.46 12.58 -7.65
CA LEU A 207 -13.83 13.24 -8.91
C LEU A 207 -12.63 13.93 -9.57
N GLU A 208 -11.75 14.58 -8.81
CA GLU A 208 -10.55 15.20 -9.39
C GLU A 208 -9.54 14.14 -9.88
N CYS A 209 -9.41 13.02 -9.15
CA CYS A 209 -8.61 11.88 -9.58
C CYS A 209 -9.17 11.24 -10.87
N VAL A 210 -10.48 11.03 -10.95
CA VAL A 210 -11.15 10.47 -12.14
C VAL A 210 -10.97 11.40 -13.35
N LYS A 211 -11.13 12.70 -13.18
CA LYS A 211 -10.92 13.70 -14.23
C LYS A 211 -9.50 13.64 -14.79
N VAL A 212 -8.47 13.63 -13.91
CA VAL A 212 -7.07 13.53 -14.34
C VAL A 212 -6.78 12.18 -15.00
N ASN A 213 -7.35 11.09 -14.48
CA ASN A 213 -7.24 9.75 -15.07
C ASN A 213 -7.81 9.69 -16.50
N PHE A 214 -8.99 10.27 -16.71
CA PHE A 214 -9.61 10.40 -18.03
C PHE A 214 -8.72 11.20 -19.00
N GLN A 215 -8.22 12.36 -18.57
CA GLN A 215 -7.33 13.20 -19.39
C GLN A 215 -6.07 12.42 -19.80
N LYS A 216 -5.43 11.73 -18.86
CA LYS A 216 -4.24 10.91 -19.12
C LYS A 216 -4.53 9.74 -20.06
N ALA A 217 -5.66 9.08 -19.91
CA ALA A 217 -6.09 8.01 -20.80
C ALA A 217 -6.29 8.52 -22.23
N GLN A 218 -6.92 9.68 -22.42
CA GLN A 218 -7.08 10.33 -23.73
C GLN A 218 -5.73 10.70 -24.37
N GLU A 219 -4.82 11.32 -23.58
CA GLU A 219 -3.46 11.65 -24.03
C GLU A 219 -2.68 10.41 -24.49
N ALA A 220 -2.85 9.29 -23.80
CA ALA A 220 -2.17 8.02 -24.09
C ALA A 220 -2.88 7.16 -25.15
N GLY A 221 -4.08 7.53 -25.61
CA GLY A 221 -4.90 6.70 -26.50
C GLY A 221 -5.28 5.35 -25.91
N SER A 222 -5.52 5.29 -24.61
CA SER A 222 -5.79 4.05 -23.85
C SER A 222 -7.03 4.20 -22.94
N SER A 223 -7.42 3.12 -22.27
CA SER A 223 -8.49 3.17 -21.28
C SER A 223 -8.02 3.78 -19.96
N GLU A 224 -8.98 4.30 -19.19
CA GLU A 224 -8.78 4.75 -17.83
C GLU A 224 -8.29 3.59 -16.92
N LYS A 225 -7.51 3.93 -15.91
CA LYS A 225 -7.00 2.96 -14.94
C LYS A 225 -7.94 2.86 -13.74
N PRO A 226 -8.12 1.67 -13.14
CA PRO A 226 -8.95 1.52 -11.97
C PRO A 226 -8.48 2.39 -10.80
N ILE A 227 -9.43 3.05 -10.14
CA ILE A 227 -9.20 3.82 -8.91
C ILE A 227 -9.95 3.13 -7.78
N LEU A 228 -9.27 2.83 -6.67
CA LEU A 228 -9.82 2.22 -5.47
C LEU A 228 -9.72 3.18 -4.30
N VAL A 229 -10.59 3.04 -3.30
CA VAL A 229 -10.48 3.77 -2.02
C VAL A 229 -10.08 2.82 -0.91
N LYS A 230 -9.09 3.21 -0.10
CA LYS A 230 -8.64 2.45 1.07
C LYS A 230 -9.21 3.02 2.35
N VAL A 231 -9.99 2.19 3.07
CA VAL A 231 -10.73 2.57 4.27
C VAL A 231 -10.04 2.14 5.57
N ALA A 232 -10.34 2.84 6.67
CA ALA A 232 -9.92 2.47 8.02
C ALA A 232 -10.87 1.42 8.62
N PRO A 233 -10.40 0.52 9.50
CA PRO A 233 -11.27 -0.45 10.16
C PRO A 233 -11.98 0.13 11.40
N ASP A 234 -11.76 1.41 11.73
CA ASP A 234 -12.25 2.04 12.96
C ASP A 234 -13.52 2.87 12.74
N MET A 235 -14.19 2.72 11.61
CA MET A 235 -15.49 3.35 11.33
C MET A 235 -16.66 2.42 11.65
N SER A 236 -17.85 2.96 11.82
CA SER A 236 -19.06 2.14 11.93
C SER A 236 -19.44 1.53 10.57
N LEU A 237 -20.24 0.46 10.58
CA LEU A 237 -20.72 -0.15 9.33
C LEU A 237 -21.54 0.83 8.49
N GLU A 238 -22.35 1.67 9.12
CA GLU A 238 -23.10 2.74 8.44
C GLU A 238 -22.19 3.78 7.77
N GLN A 239 -21.06 4.13 8.42
CA GLN A 239 -20.04 5.00 7.81
C GLN A 239 -19.37 4.30 6.63
N LEU A 240 -19.09 3.00 6.75
CA LEU A 240 -18.53 2.19 5.68
C LEU A 240 -19.46 2.14 4.46
N GLU A 241 -20.77 1.95 4.66
CA GLU A 241 -21.77 1.98 3.59
C GLU A 241 -21.76 3.33 2.86
N ARG A 242 -21.81 4.45 3.60
CA ARG A 242 -21.77 5.79 3.02
C ARG A 242 -20.48 6.02 2.20
N VAL A 243 -19.33 5.69 2.77
CA VAL A 243 -18.03 5.81 2.08
C VAL A 243 -18.00 4.96 0.80
N THR A 244 -18.51 3.75 0.87
CA THR A 244 -18.57 2.83 -0.28
C THR A 244 -19.50 3.38 -1.37
N THR A 245 -20.68 3.84 -1.00
CA THR A 245 -21.65 4.46 -1.93
C THR A 245 -21.04 5.67 -2.63
N VAL A 246 -20.47 6.61 -1.86
CA VAL A 246 -19.82 7.80 -2.42
C VAL A 246 -18.67 7.43 -3.36
N ALA A 247 -17.85 6.45 -2.98
CA ALA A 247 -16.73 6.02 -3.81
C ALA A 247 -17.20 5.43 -5.15
N MET A 248 -18.21 4.57 -5.13
CA MET A 248 -18.76 3.94 -6.34
C MET A 248 -19.46 4.96 -7.25
N GLU A 249 -20.29 5.85 -6.69
CA GLU A 249 -20.97 6.93 -7.44
C GLU A 249 -19.97 7.90 -8.08
N ALA A 250 -18.84 8.16 -7.43
CA ALA A 250 -17.79 9.04 -7.94
C ALA A 250 -16.86 8.36 -8.96
N GLY A 251 -17.07 7.07 -9.29
CA GLY A 251 -16.37 6.35 -10.35
C GLY A 251 -15.20 5.47 -9.87
N CYS A 252 -15.14 5.11 -8.58
CA CYS A 252 -14.17 4.12 -8.12
C CYS A 252 -14.55 2.70 -8.56
N ALA A 253 -13.55 1.88 -8.83
CA ALA A 253 -13.69 0.49 -9.23
C ALA A 253 -13.79 -0.48 -8.05
N GLY A 254 -13.61 0.00 -6.80
CA GLY A 254 -13.71 -0.83 -5.61
C GLY A 254 -13.10 -0.24 -4.35
N ILE A 255 -13.10 -1.04 -3.28
CA ILE A 255 -12.64 -0.66 -1.94
C ILE A 255 -11.49 -1.58 -1.50
N VAL A 256 -10.49 -1.00 -0.83
CA VAL A 256 -9.43 -1.75 -0.14
C VAL A 256 -9.72 -1.78 1.37
N ALA A 257 -10.17 -2.89 1.86
CA ALA A 257 -10.48 -3.11 3.28
C ALA A 257 -9.44 -4.06 3.90
N THR A 258 -8.62 -3.59 4.85
CA THR A 258 -8.61 -2.28 5.47
C THR A 258 -7.18 -1.76 5.70
N ASN A 259 -7.04 -0.51 6.16
CA ASN A 259 -5.82 0.01 6.74
C ASN A 259 -5.62 -0.57 8.17
N THR A 260 -4.67 -0.01 8.92
CA THR A 260 -4.38 -0.36 10.32
C THR A 260 -5.38 0.28 11.27
N THR A 261 -5.61 -0.33 12.45
CA THR A 261 -6.52 0.18 13.49
C THR A 261 -5.80 1.02 14.54
N ILE A 262 -6.51 2.00 15.11
CA ILE A 262 -6.10 2.68 16.35
C ILE A 262 -6.65 1.98 17.59
N SER A 263 -7.56 1.05 17.45
CA SER A 263 -8.11 0.28 18.55
C SER A 263 -7.03 -0.56 19.25
N ARG A 264 -7.18 -0.69 20.56
CA ARG A 264 -6.29 -1.50 21.42
C ARG A 264 -7.15 -2.47 22.23
N PRO A 265 -7.26 -3.75 21.81
CA PRO A 265 -7.96 -4.75 22.58
C PRO A 265 -7.35 -4.94 23.97
N ASN A 266 -8.20 -5.15 25.01
CA ASN A 266 -7.78 -5.28 26.40
C ASN A 266 -6.77 -6.43 26.63
N GLU A 267 -6.86 -7.50 25.83
CA GLU A 267 -5.93 -8.62 25.91
C GLU A 267 -4.48 -8.26 25.59
N LEU A 268 -4.26 -7.08 25.01
CA LEU A 268 -2.95 -6.57 24.60
C LEU A 268 -2.41 -5.49 25.55
N GLU A 269 -3.13 -5.12 26.61
CA GLU A 269 -2.76 -4.02 27.52
C GLU A 269 -1.38 -4.20 28.18
N ASN A 270 -0.97 -5.43 28.44
CA ASN A 270 0.30 -5.78 29.06
C ASN A 270 1.49 -5.83 28.08
N ASP A 271 1.30 -5.50 26.80
CA ASP A 271 2.38 -5.41 25.82
C ASP A 271 2.65 -3.94 25.49
N GLU A 272 3.62 -3.32 26.17
CA GLU A 272 4.00 -1.92 26.02
C GLU A 272 4.22 -1.50 24.55
N LYS A 273 4.75 -2.41 23.71
CA LYS A 273 4.98 -2.14 22.28
C LYS A 273 3.69 -1.99 21.51
N LEU A 274 2.61 -2.61 21.95
CA LEU A 274 1.30 -2.52 21.32
C LEU A 274 0.47 -1.36 21.87
N GLN A 275 0.87 -0.76 22.99
CA GLN A 275 0.24 0.44 23.54
C GLN A 275 0.80 1.74 22.92
N GLU A 276 1.86 1.65 22.14
CA GLU A 276 2.42 2.79 21.42
C GLU A 276 1.40 3.44 20.48
N THR A 277 1.50 4.76 20.31
CA THR A 277 0.63 5.49 19.36
C THR A 277 0.89 5.06 17.91
N GLY A 278 -0.15 5.05 17.10
CA GLY A 278 -0.07 4.68 15.69
C GLY A 278 -1.06 3.59 15.28
N GLY A 279 -0.97 3.14 14.04
CA GLY A 279 -1.82 2.10 13.52
C GLY A 279 -1.30 0.70 13.83
N MET A 280 -2.16 -0.14 14.38
CA MET A 280 -1.86 -1.55 14.65
C MET A 280 -2.30 -2.45 13.49
N SER A 281 -1.46 -3.39 13.13
CA SER A 281 -1.68 -4.39 12.08
C SER A 281 -1.39 -5.81 12.59
N GLY A 282 -1.74 -6.80 11.80
CA GLY A 282 -1.51 -8.21 12.11
C GLY A 282 -2.74 -8.91 12.69
N GLN A 283 -2.53 -9.91 13.54
CA GLN A 283 -3.61 -10.73 14.06
C GLN A 283 -4.77 -9.95 14.70
N PRO A 284 -4.54 -8.86 15.47
CA PRO A 284 -5.64 -8.11 16.10
C PRO A 284 -6.61 -7.42 15.13
N VAL A 285 -6.17 -7.15 13.89
CA VAL A 285 -7.02 -6.48 12.88
C VAL A 285 -7.80 -7.48 12.04
N LYS A 286 -7.47 -8.75 12.11
CA LYS A 286 -7.98 -9.77 11.19
C LYS A 286 -9.51 -9.83 11.17
N ASP A 287 -10.14 -9.91 12.32
CA ASP A 287 -11.58 -10.12 12.41
C ASP A 287 -12.34 -8.85 12.01
N MET A 288 -11.88 -7.66 12.43
CA MET A 288 -12.42 -6.38 11.99
C MET A 288 -12.37 -6.23 10.46
N SER A 289 -11.22 -6.52 9.85
CA SER A 289 -11.05 -6.44 8.39
C SER A 289 -11.93 -7.46 7.67
N THR A 290 -12.07 -8.66 8.21
CA THR A 290 -12.94 -9.71 7.63
C THR A 290 -14.42 -9.32 7.72
N GLU A 291 -14.86 -8.72 8.82
CA GLU A 291 -16.21 -8.19 8.99
C GLU A 291 -16.53 -7.11 7.96
N PHE A 292 -15.62 -6.15 7.78
CA PHE A 292 -15.75 -5.10 6.76
C PHE A 292 -15.87 -5.67 5.34
N ILE A 293 -15.04 -6.66 4.99
CA ILE A 293 -15.12 -7.31 3.68
C ILE A 293 -16.48 -7.98 3.48
N ARG A 294 -16.99 -8.69 4.50
CA ARG A 294 -18.31 -9.34 4.42
C ARG A 294 -19.45 -8.34 4.27
N HIS A 295 -19.31 -7.16 4.88
CA HIS A 295 -20.33 -6.13 4.82
C HIS A 295 -20.36 -5.38 3.48
N ILE A 296 -19.18 -5.20 2.86
CA ILE A 296 -19.07 -4.56 1.54
C ILE A 296 -19.54 -5.49 0.42
N TYR A 297 -19.33 -6.82 0.58
CA TYR A 297 -19.66 -7.83 -0.43
C TYR A 297 -21.14 -8.19 -0.39
#